data_9d7d0b0e5209b38f7a582cbabe27cf19
#
_entry.id   9d7d0b0e5209b38f7a582cbabe27cf19
#
_cell.length_a   1.000
_cell.length_b   1.000
_cell.length_c   1.000
_cell.angle_alpha   90.00
_cell.angle_beta   90.00
_cell.angle_gamma   90.00
#
_symmetry.space_group_name_H-M   'P 1'
#
loop_
_entity.id
_entity.type
_entity.pdbx_description
1 polymer ?
#
loop_
_entity_poly.entity_id
_entity_poly.type
_entity_poly.pdbx_seq_one_letter_code
_entity_poly.pdbx_strand_id
1 'polypeptide(L)' 'MAKIQIVNHESQADHKVFFVTHDSQQKNHQLLMGGKLVQSSPEIKVFIVKHESQASIKITHKNFPK' A
#
# COMPACT_ATOMS: atom_id res chain seq x y z
N MET A 1 -14.23 -5.74 1.03
CA MET A 1 -13.12 -4.97 0.45
C MET A 1 -12.45 -4.18 1.56
N ALA A 2 -11.13 -4.09 1.52
CA ALA A 2 -10.40 -3.40 2.56
C ALA A 2 -10.50 -1.89 2.41
N LYS A 3 -10.63 -1.19 3.51
CA LYS A 3 -10.55 0.27 3.56
C LYS A 3 -9.12 0.65 3.90
N ILE A 4 -8.47 1.41 3.03
CA ILE A 4 -7.05 1.69 3.10
C ILE A 4 -6.84 3.20 3.24
N GLN A 5 -5.98 3.60 4.17
CA GLN A 5 -5.61 4.99 4.34
C GLN A 5 -4.09 5.14 4.17
N ILE A 6 -3.68 6.14 3.40
CA ILE A 6 -2.28 6.51 3.26
C ILE A 6 -1.96 7.48 4.40
N VAL A 7 -0.97 7.12 5.22
CA VAL A 7 -0.56 7.97 6.34
C VAL A 7 0.76 8.65 6.03
N ASN A 8 1.05 9.74 6.74
CA ASN A 8 2.25 10.55 6.52
C ASN A 8 3.42 10.16 7.41
N HIS A 9 3.19 9.27 8.38
CA HIS A 9 4.21 8.86 9.33
C HIS A 9 4.34 7.35 9.33
N GLU A 10 5.56 6.87 9.20
CA GLU A 10 5.85 5.44 9.17
C GLU A 10 5.36 4.73 10.42
N SER A 11 5.50 5.37 11.58
CA SER A 11 5.10 4.77 12.85
C SER A 11 3.61 4.50 12.95
N GLN A 12 2.80 5.14 12.12
CA GLN A 12 1.35 4.96 12.12
C GLN A 12 0.88 3.92 11.11
N ALA A 13 1.78 3.42 10.27
CA ALA A 13 1.41 2.52 9.20
C ALA A 13 1.45 1.06 9.62
N ASP A 14 0.48 0.29 9.17
CA ASP A 14 0.49 -1.16 9.32
C ASP A 14 1.43 -1.82 8.32
N HIS A 15 1.54 -1.23 7.13
CA HIS A 15 2.39 -1.74 6.05
C HIS A 15 3.10 -0.60 5.34
N LYS A 16 4.27 -0.91 4.78
CA LYS A 16 5.03 0.02 3.95
C LYS A 16 4.90 -0.41 2.51
N VAL A 17 4.59 0.53 1.63
CA VAL A 17 4.29 0.26 0.22
C VAL A 17 5.32 0.90 -0.68
N PHE A 18 5.82 0.15 -1.63
CA PHE A 18 6.70 0.66 -2.68
C PHE A 18 6.05 0.41 -4.04
N PHE A 19 5.96 1.44 -4.86
CA PHE A 19 5.41 1.32 -6.20
C PHE A 19 6.43 0.72 -7.15
N VAL A 20 6.02 -0.31 -7.87
CA VAL A 20 6.86 -0.96 -8.89
C VAL A 20 6.26 -0.73 -10.27
N THR A 21 7.05 -0.94 -11.30
CA THR A 21 6.63 -0.69 -12.68
C THR A 21 6.11 -1.94 -13.38
N HIS A 22 6.47 -3.12 -12.88
CA HIS A 22 6.09 -4.39 -13.52
C HIS A 22 5.27 -5.25 -12.56
N ASP A 23 4.24 -5.90 -13.09
CA ASP A 23 3.36 -6.76 -12.29
C ASP A 23 4.14 -7.90 -11.64
N SER A 24 5.17 -8.42 -12.31
CA SER A 24 5.98 -9.50 -11.78
C SER A 24 6.80 -9.13 -10.54
N GLN A 25 6.97 -7.84 -10.29
CA GLN A 25 7.70 -7.33 -9.14
C GLN A 25 6.82 -7.14 -7.91
N GLN A 26 5.52 -7.34 -8.04
CA GLN A 26 4.60 -7.15 -6.92
C GLN A 26 4.79 -8.21 -5.84
N LYS A 27 4.64 -7.79 -4.58
CA LYS A 27 4.74 -8.67 -3.43
C LYS A 27 3.68 -8.26 -2.40
N ASN A 28 2.93 -9.25 -1.92
CA ASN A 28 1.87 -9.04 -0.91
C ASN A 28 0.81 -8.02 -1.36
N HIS A 29 0.73 -7.79 -2.66
CA HIS A 29 -0.18 -6.78 -3.22
C HIS A 29 -1.65 -7.17 -3.05
N GLN A 30 -1.94 -8.45 -2.81
CA GLN A 30 -3.32 -8.90 -2.61
C GLN A 30 -3.99 -8.20 -1.43
N LEU A 31 -3.21 -7.77 -0.44
CA LEU A 31 -3.74 -7.07 0.72
C LEU A 31 -4.40 -5.74 0.34
N LEU A 32 -3.95 -5.14 -0.75
CA LEU A 32 -4.44 -3.84 -1.20
C LEU A 32 -5.33 -3.92 -2.43
N MET A 33 -5.22 -4.98 -3.22
CA MET A 33 -6.01 -5.11 -4.45
C MET A 33 -7.49 -5.23 -4.12
N GLY A 34 -8.31 -4.49 -4.87
CA GLY A 34 -9.74 -4.46 -4.63
C GLY A 34 -10.15 -3.61 -3.46
N GLY A 35 -9.21 -2.98 -2.78
CA GLY A 35 -9.51 -2.08 -1.66
C GLY A 35 -9.97 -0.71 -2.12
N LYS A 36 -10.27 0.14 -1.16
CA LYS A 36 -10.71 1.51 -1.40
C LYS A 36 -9.97 2.46 -0.48
N LEU A 37 -9.52 3.58 -1.02
CA LEU A 37 -8.89 4.63 -0.22
C LEU A 37 -9.96 5.38 0.58
N VAL A 38 -9.72 5.54 1.88
CA VAL A 38 -10.63 6.26 2.78
C VAL A 38 -9.81 7.25 3.59
N GLN A 39 -10.51 8.24 4.17
CA GLN A 39 -9.85 9.25 5.00
C GLN A 39 -10.07 9.03 6.49
N SER A 40 -10.98 8.11 6.84
CA SER A 40 -11.27 7.82 8.24
C SER A 40 -11.66 6.36 8.41
N SER A 41 -11.45 5.84 9.60
CA SER A 41 -11.82 4.47 9.97
C SER A 41 -11.26 3.41 9.01
N PRO A 42 -9.96 3.45 8.70
CA PRO A 42 -9.37 2.45 7.80
C PRO A 42 -9.21 1.12 8.49
N GLU A 43 -9.22 0.06 7.68
CA GLU A 43 -8.84 -1.26 8.16
C GLU A 43 -7.32 -1.46 8.09
N ILE A 44 -6.68 -0.81 7.11
CA ILE A 44 -5.24 -0.91 6.88
C ILE A 44 -4.69 0.50 6.68
N LYS A 45 -3.60 0.81 7.37
CA LYS A 45 -2.86 2.06 7.17
C LYS A 45 -1.56 1.74 6.46
N VAL A 46 -1.25 2.49 5.40
CA VAL A 46 -0.05 2.27 4.61
C VAL A 46 0.78 3.55 4.54
N PHE A 47 2.09 3.36 4.49
CA PHE A 47 3.05 4.45 4.30
C PHE A 47 3.84 4.18 3.04
N ILE A 48 3.89 5.16 2.14
CA ILE A 48 4.61 5.01 0.87
C ILE A 48 6.09 5.27 1.13
N VAL A 49 6.92 4.27 0.84
CA VAL A 49 8.37 4.39 1.02
C VAL A 49 9.05 4.62 -0.32
N LYS A 50 10.24 5.21 -0.27
CA LYS A 50 11.03 5.53 -1.47
C LYS A 50 12.04 4.44 -1.82
N HIS A 51 12.26 3.49 -0.93
CA HIS A 51 13.26 2.43 -1.12
C HIS A 51 12.59 1.08 -1.06
N GLU A 52 12.88 0.26 -2.06
CA GLU A 52 12.29 -1.07 -2.18
C GLU A 52 12.61 -1.95 -0.97
N SER A 53 13.82 -1.82 -0.43
CA SER A 53 14.25 -2.65 0.70
C SER A 53 13.45 -2.40 1.97
N GLN A 54 12.77 -1.26 2.06
CA GLN A 54 11.96 -0.92 3.23
C GLN A 54 10.50 -1.34 3.09
N ALA A 55 10.09 -1.80 1.91
CA ALA A 55 8.69 -2.08 1.66
C ALA A 55 8.31 -3.50 2.07
N SER A 56 7.16 -3.63 2.72
CA SER A 56 6.54 -4.92 2.97
C SER A 56 5.57 -5.30 1.85
N ILE A 57 5.08 -4.32 1.10
CA ILE A 57 4.18 -4.52 -0.02
C ILE A 57 4.76 -3.82 -1.24
N LYS A 58 4.80 -4.53 -2.37
CA LYS A 58 5.18 -3.95 -3.66
C LYS A 58 3.98 -4.07 -4.59
N ILE A 59 3.55 -2.97 -5.19
CA ILE A 59 2.35 -2.94 -6.01
C ILE A 59 2.52 -1.92 -7.13
N THR A 60 1.91 -2.18 -8.28
CA THR A 60 1.91 -1.22 -9.38
C THR A 60 0.86 -0.15 -9.14
N HIS A 61 1.05 1.03 -9.74
CA HIS A 61 0.09 2.12 -9.61
C HIS A 61 -1.31 1.73 -10.08
N LYS A 62 -1.40 0.93 -11.14
CA LYS A 62 -2.70 0.54 -11.69
C LYS A 62 -3.49 -0.38 -10.77
N ASN A 63 -2.79 -1.16 -9.93
CA ASN A 63 -3.42 -2.09 -9.01
C ASN A 63 -3.65 -1.47 -7.63
N PHE A 64 -3.05 -0.31 -7.39
CA PHE A 64 -3.21 0.37 -6.11
C PHE A 64 -4.63 0.95 -6.00
N PRO A 65 -5.28 0.86 -4.84
CA PRO A 65 -6.63 1.41 -4.64
C PRO A 65 -6.69 2.92 -4.91
N LYS A 66 -7.81 3.35 -5.40
CA LYS A 66 -8.05 4.77 -5.72
C LYS A 66 -9.19 5.33 -4.89
#